data_913834488b63c989802658b6e8da2ace
#
_entry.id   913834488b63c989802658b6e8da2ace
#
_cell.length_a   1.000
_cell.length_b   1.000
_cell.length_c   1.000
_cell.angle_alpha   90.00
_cell.angle_beta   90.00
_cell.angle_gamma   90.00
#
_symmetry.space_group_name_H-M   'P 1'
#
loop_
_entity.id
_entity.type
_entity.pdbx_description
1 polymer ?
#
loop_
_entity_poly.entity_id
_entity_poly.type
_entity_poly.pdbx_seq_one_letter_code
_entity_poly.pdbx_strand_id
1 'polypeptide(L)'
;MAQGRSCVHPQCSTHSRLHWTQINGTRLVFSMNPAPRRAPIILYLHGGPGDACIPLTMRYNAALERDFRFINLDQRGSGLSYHPFAPDEAVTIDSMVEDVRQFVLGLLRGYGQDSLILIGHSWGSVLGLEMVKRYPSLVRCYIGLGQVVSMHAALRLRQNWAQQHLGPRIGSIVSGESGAADIVLMINELLSRGGAAMLFGSMGRIMAYLRSPYYNWPRLLNHAKGVSQSRARLDAELEQVDFSGQTSFGAPVYFISGRYDRHLPGSLVERFADGLKSPHRFIRFERSGHCPQWDEPERFAATVKAICL
;
A
#
# COMPACT_ATOMS: atom_id res chain seq x y z
N MET A 1 24.86 -8.27 27.70
CA MET A 1 23.93 -8.39 26.57
C MET A 1 22.58 -7.84 26.99
N ALA A 2 22.33 -6.56 26.74
CA ALA A 2 21.09 -5.88 27.12
C ALA A 2 20.13 -6.01 25.94
N GLN A 3 19.06 -6.81 26.10
CA GLN A 3 17.95 -6.86 25.18
C GLN A 3 17.24 -5.49 25.19
N GLY A 4 17.42 -4.70 24.12
CA GLY A 4 16.72 -3.45 23.91
C GLY A 4 15.22 -3.69 23.84
N ARG A 5 14.49 -3.29 24.86
CA ARG A 5 13.03 -3.25 24.87
C ARG A 5 12.59 -2.16 23.89
N SER A 6 12.12 -2.55 22.71
CA SER A 6 11.44 -1.63 21.81
C SER A 6 10.06 -1.30 22.39
N CYS A 7 9.97 -0.22 23.14
CA CYS A 7 8.68 0.31 23.59
C CYS A 7 8.11 1.16 22.45
N VAL A 8 7.07 0.68 21.79
CA VAL A 8 6.17 1.54 21.00
C VAL A 8 5.31 2.31 22.00
N HIS A 9 5.94 3.23 22.74
CA HIS A 9 5.22 4.28 23.45
C HIS A 9 5.20 5.50 22.51
N PRO A 10 4.02 5.95 22.06
CA PRO A 10 3.94 7.21 21.37
C PRO A 10 4.43 8.29 22.32
N GLN A 11 5.55 8.92 22.03
CA GLN A 11 5.91 10.20 22.67
C GLN A 11 4.94 11.22 22.07
N CYS A 12 3.81 11.38 22.73
CA CYS A 12 2.68 12.15 22.27
C CYS A 12 2.80 13.59 22.79
N SER A 13 2.93 14.54 21.87
CA SER A 13 2.29 15.83 22.07
C SER A 13 0.79 15.63 21.82
N THR A 14 -0.07 16.05 22.71
CA THR A 14 -1.52 15.79 22.74
C THR A 14 -2.32 16.30 21.52
N HIS A 15 -1.66 16.83 20.48
CA HIS A 15 -2.28 17.43 19.28
C HIS A 15 -1.66 16.98 17.95
N SER A 16 -0.60 16.17 17.94
CA SER A 16 0.01 15.69 16.70
C SER A 16 -0.54 14.33 16.30
N ARG A 17 -1.01 14.22 15.04
CA ARG A 17 -1.37 12.93 14.44
C ARG A 17 -0.15 12.11 13.98
N LEU A 18 1.05 12.69 14.02
CA LEU A 18 2.29 12.02 13.65
C LEU A 18 3.01 11.47 14.89
N HIS A 19 3.45 10.24 14.74
CA HIS A 19 4.21 9.50 15.73
C HIS A 19 5.44 8.88 15.06
N TRP A 20 6.39 8.43 15.87
CA TRP A 20 7.53 7.68 15.38
C TRP A 20 7.92 6.58 16.34
N THR A 21 8.62 5.59 15.83
CA THR A 21 9.19 4.48 16.61
C THR A 21 10.51 4.04 15.99
N GLN A 22 11.34 3.36 16.78
CA GLN A 22 12.58 2.74 16.30
C GLN A 22 12.36 1.24 16.09
N ILE A 23 12.61 0.76 14.89
CA ILE A 23 12.44 -0.66 14.53
C ILE A 23 13.63 -1.07 13.66
N ASN A 24 14.29 -2.17 14.02
CA ASN A 24 15.39 -2.77 13.25
C ASN A 24 16.44 -1.73 12.81
N GLY A 25 16.86 -0.86 13.74
CA GLY A 25 17.87 0.16 13.47
C GLY A 25 17.37 1.40 12.71
N THR A 26 16.10 1.44 12.26
CA THR A 26 15.56 2.59 11.53
C THR A 26 14.43 3.27 12.28
N ARG A 27 14.30 4.60 12.04
CA ARG A 27 13.19 5.40 12.55
C ARG A 27 12.03 5.35 11.58
N LEU A 28 10.89 4.81 12.01
CA LEU A 28 9.65 4.77 11.25
C LEU A 28 8.68 5.83 11.76
N VAL A 29 8.12 6.62 10.86
CA VAL A 29 7.09 7.63 11.13
C VAL A 29 5.75 7.12 10.65
N PHE A 30 4.70 7.36 11.41
CA PHE A 30 3.35 6.97 11.07
C PHE A 30 2.34 8.01 11.53
N SER A 31 1.22 8.08 10.82
CA SER A 31 0.07 8.83 11.30
C SER A 31 -0.90 7.92 12.04
N MET A 32 -1.58 8.46 13.05
CA MET A 32 -2.61 7.77 13.81
C MET A 32 -3.66 8.77 14.29
N ASN A 33 -4.94 8.45 14.11
CA ASN A 33 -6.03 9.26 14.67
C ASN A 33 -6.21 8.98 16.17
N PRO A 34 -6.72 9.96 16.94
CA PRO A 34 -7.24 9.69 18.28
C PRO A 34 -8.47 8.76 18.15
N ALA A 35 -8.44 7.63 18.84
CA ALA A 35 -9.54 6.67 18.88
C ALA A 35 -9.61 6.00 20.26
N PRO A 36 -10.79 5.49 20.69
CA PRO A 36 -10.89 4.71 21.91
C PRO A 36 -9.85 3.59 21.98
N ARG A 37 -9.36 3.25 23.18
CA ARG A 37 -8.28 2.25 23.33
C ARG A 37 -8.63 0.90 22.66
N ARG A 38 -9.90 0.51 22.70
CA ARG A 38 -10.41 -0.76 22.17
C ARG A 38 -10.87 -0.69 20.70
N ALA A 39 -10.76 0.48 20.05
CA ALA A 39 -11.11 0.60 18.63
C ALA A 39 -10.25 -0.38 17.82
N PRO A 40 -10.84 -1.14 16.87
CA PRO A 40 -10.07 -2.04 16.02
C PRO A 40 -8.98 -1.27 15.27
N ILE A 41 -7.80 -1.85 15.20
CA ILE A 41 -6.64 -1.22 14.53
C ILE A 41 -6.69 -1.57 13.04
N ILE A 42 -6.60 -0.54 12.19
CA ILE A 42 -6.25 -0.69 10.76
C ILE A 42 -4.81 -0.20 10.59
N LEU A 43 -3.96 -1.05 10.05
CA LEU A 43 -2.64 -0.67 9.55
C LEU A 43 -2.68 -0.61 8.03
N TYR A 44 -2.37 0.56 7.48
CA TYR A 44 -2.28 0.79 6.05
C TYR A 44 -0.82 0.79 5.58
N LEU A 45 -0.50 -0.06 4.61
CA LEU A 45 0.80 -0.16 3.95
C LEU A 45 0.71 0.45 2.55
N HIS A 46 1.47 1.52 2.32
CA HIS A 46 1.46 2.26 1.06
C HIS A 46 2.16 1.51 -0.09
N GLY A 47 1.93 1.99 -1.31
CA GLY A 47 2.53 1.50 -2.54
C GLY A 47 3.98 1.96 -2.77
N GLY A 48 4.43 1.90 -3.98
CA GLY A 48 5.78 2.23 -4.44
C GLY A 48 6.46 1.02 -5.07
N PRO A 49 7.64 0.55 -4.59
CA PRO A 49 8.31 0.81 -3.29
C PRO A 49 8.73 2.27 -3.06
N GLY A 50 8.77 2.67 -1.79
CA GLY A 50 9.30 3.97 -1.38
C GLY A 50 8.34 5.15 -1.48
N ASP A 51 7.06 4.94 -1.85
CA ASP A 51 6.02 5.97 -1.82
C ASP A 51 5.73 6.41 -0.36
N ALA A 52 4.83 7.33 -0.18
CA ALA A 52 4.35 7.78 1.13
C ALA A 52 2.99 8.46 0.94
N CYS A 53 2.01 8.10 1.71
CA CYS A 53 0.63 8.54 1.44
C CYS A 53 -0.14 9.08 2.65
N ILE A 54 0.56 9.47 3.72
CA ILE A 54 -0.07 10.08 4.91
C ILE A 54 -1.03 11.22 4.54
N PRO A 55 -0.67 12.20 3.67
CA PRO A 55 -1.59 13.27 3.29
C PRO A 55 -2.84 12.75 2.56
N LEU A 56 -2.71 11.71 1.77
CA LEU A 56 -3.80 11.12 1.00
C LEU A 56 -4.78 10.38 1.92
N THR A 57 -4.27 9.53 2.81
CA THR A 57 -5.12 8.79 3.75
C THR A 57 -5.84 9.72 4.71
N MET A 58 -5.19 10.77 5.20
CA MET A 58 -5.82 11.80 6.03
C MET A 58 -6.96 12.54 5.30
N ARG A 59 -6.82 12.74 3.99
CA ARG A 59 -7.84 13.43 3.20
C ARG A 59 -8.99 12.52 2.79
N TYR A 60 -8.66 11.35 2.24
CA TYR A 60 -9.65 10.49 1.57
C TYR A 60 -10.20 9.37 2.45
N ASN A 61 -9.46 8.95 3.49
CA ASN A 61 -9.86 7.83 4.33
C ASN A 61 -10.30 8.25 5.75
N ALA A 62 -10.49 9.54 5.99
CA ALA A 62 -10.92 10.09 7.28
C ALA A 62 -12.26 9.50 7.78
N ALA A 63 -13.13 9.01 6.87
CA ALA A 63 -14.39 8.35 7.25
C ALA A 63 -14.18 7.04 8.03
N LEU A 64 -13.02 6.40 7.91
CA LEU A 64 -12.65 5.20 8.69
C LEU A 64 -12.23 5.54 10.12
N GLU A 65 -11.75 6.74 10.37
CA GLU A 65 -11.25 7.17 11.68
C GLU A 65 -12.34 7.23 12.77
N ARG A 66 -13.63 7.20 12.38
CA ARG A 66 -14.75 7.20 13.32
C ARG A 66 -14.89 5.87 14.07
N ASP A 67 -14.57 4.76 13.37
CA ASP A 67 -14.85 3.42 13.87
C ASP A 67 -13.55 2.66 14.17
N PHE A 68 -12.43 3.11 13.60
CA PHE A 68 -11.15 2.43 13.68
C PHE A 68 -10.02 3.35 14.20
N ARG A 69 -9.03 2.74 14.81
CA ARG A 69 -7.72 3.34 14.96
C ARG A 69 -6.97 3.15 13.64
N PHE A 70 -7.03 4.16 12.78
CA PHE A 70 -6.42 4.13 11.46
C PHE A 70 -4.97 4.60 11.52
N ILE A 71 -4.06 3.71 11.14
CA ILE A 71 -2.61 3.95 11.16
C ILE A 71 -2.08 3.83 9.75
N ASN A 72 -1.39 4.86 9.27
CA ASN A 72 -0.65 4.83 8.02
C ASN A 72 0.84 4.93 8.34
N LEU A 73 1.59 3.90 7.95
CA LEU A 73 3.02 3.77 8.18
C LEU A 73 3.78 4.25 6.93
N ASP A 74 4.62 5.27 7.08
CA ASP A 74 5.68 5.51 6.10
C ASP A 74 6.78 4.46 6.32
N GLN A 75 6.95 3.56 5.35
CA GLN A 75 7.87 2.42 5.43
C GLN A 75 9.32 2.90 5.46
N ARG A 76 10.26 1.99 5.75
CA ARG A 76 11.71 2.26 5.75
C ARG A 76 12.14 3.03 4.50
N GLY A 77 12.88 4.12 4.70
CA GLY A 77 13.44 4.95 3.63
C GLY A 77 12.44 5.76 2.82
N SER A 78 11.14 5.78 3.21
CA SER A 78 10.08 6.51 2.48
C SER A 78 9.52 7.68 3.26
N GLY A 79 9.03 8.70 2.56
CA GLY A 79 8.27 9.82 3.09
C GLY A 79 8.92 10.49 4.31
N LEU A 80 8.22 10.48 5.43
CA LEU A 80 8.72 11.04 6.69
C LEU A 80 9.69 10.09 7.44
N SER A 81 9.74 8.81 7.03
CA SER A 81 10.72 7.82 7.46
C SER A 81 12.00 7.84 6.61
N TYR A 82 12.11 8.79 5.66
CA TYR A 82 13.24 8.86 4.76
C TYR A 82 14.56 9.03 5.51
N HIS A 83 15.53 8.21 5.13
CA HIS A 83 16.97 8.36 5.33
C HIS A 83 17.66 7.76 4.11
N PRO A 84 18.86 8.23 3.73
CA PRO A 84 19.66 7.57 2.70
C PRO A 84 20.01 6.16 3.14
N PHE A 85 19.78 5.15 2.28
CA PHE A 85 20.21 3.79 2.59
C PHE A 85 21.74 3.68 2.62
N ALA A 86 22.27 3.07 3.67
CA ALA A 86 23.68 2.72 3.72
C ALA A 86 24.01 1.63 2.68
N PRO A 87 25.25 1.56 2.16
CA PRO A 87 25.64 0.54 1.18
C PRO A 87 25.39 -0.89 1.65
N ASP A 88 25.60 -1.15 2.93
CA ASP A 88 25.42 -2.44 3.63
C ASP A 88 24.05 -2.62 4.28
N GLU A 89 23.15 -1.63 4.17
CA GLU A 89 21.81 -1.75 4.71
C GLU A 89 21.01 -2.82 3.94
N ALA A 90 20.50 -3.82 4.66
CA ALA A 90 19.67 -4.87 4.10
C ALA A 90 18.25 -4.29 3.82
N VAL A 91 17.99 -3.94 2.55
CA VAL A 91 16.69 -3.49 2.06
C VAL A 91 16.19 -4.53 1.06
N THR A 92 15.44 -5.51 1.57
CA THR A 92 14.85 -6.64 0.85
C THR A 92 13.38 -6.77 1.20
N ILE A 93 12.60 -7.54 0.45
CA ILE A 93 11.20 -7.84 0.81
C ILE A 93 11.14 -8.44 2.23
N ASP A 94 12.05 -9.36 2.56
CA ASP A 94 12.10 -9.99 3.88
C ASP A 94 12.36 -9.00 5.01
N SER A 95 13.30 -8.07 4.83
CA SER A 95 13.58 -7.05 5.85
C SER A 95 12.42 -6.08 6.03
N MET A 96 11.72 -5.73 4.93
CA MET A 96 10.54 -4.87 4.97
C MET A 96 9.35 -5.56 5.66
N VAL A 97 9.16 -6.86 5.42
CA VAL A 97 8.14 -7.68 6.13
C VAL A 97 8.45 -7.76 7.61
N GLU A 98 9.72 -7.93 7.98
CA GLU A 98 10.14 -7.95 9.38
C GLU A 98 9.93 -6.61 10.09
N ASP A 99 10.16 -5.49 9.40
CA ASP A 99 9.82 -4.16 9.92
C ASP A 99 8.31 -4.04 10.22
N VAL A 100 7.48 -4.47 9.28
CA VAL A 100 6.01 -4.47 9.45
C VAL A 100 5.62 -5.38 10.62
N ARG A 101 6.21 -6.58 10.73
CA ARG A 101 5.94 -7.52 11.82
C ARG A 101 6.26 -6.92 13.19
N GLN A 102 7.44 -6.32 13.33
CA GLN A 102 7.84 -5.69 14.61
C GLN A 102 6.94 -4.49 14.94
N PHE A 103 6.56 -3.71 13.94
CA PHE A 103 5.62 -2.60 14.12
C PHE A 103 4.26 -3.10 14.59
N VAL A 104 3.71 -4.14 13.95
CA VAL A 104 2.44 -4.79 14.33
C VAL A 104 2.50 -5.31 15.77
N LEU A 105 3.55 -6.06 16.14
CA LEU A 105 3.72 -6.56 17.49
C LEU A 105 3.78 -5.44 18.53
N GLY A 106 4.43 -4.33 18.20
CA GLY A 106 4.47 -3.15 19.07
C GLY A 106 3.08 -2.53 19.27
N LEU A 107 2.30 -2.37 18.19
CA LEU A 107 0.94 -1.86 18.25
C LEU A 107 0.02 -2.77 19.09
N LEU A 108 0.02 -4.07 18.79
CA LEU A 108 -0.85 -5.04 19.47
C LEU A 108 -0.58 -5.05 20.98
N ARG A 109 0.70 -5.10 21.39
CA ARG A 109 1.08 -4.98 22.83
C ARG A 109 0.63 -3.65 23.43
N GLY A 110 0.85 -2.54 22.70
CA GLY A 110 0.53 -1.18 23.22
C GLY A 110 -0.97 -0.99 23.45
N TYR A 111 -1.82 -1.59 22.64
CA TYR A 111 -3.28 -1.46 22.72
C TYR A 111 -3.98 -2.67 23.36
N GLY A 112 -3.28 -3.75 23.67
CA GLY A 112 -3.85 -4.98 24.26
C GLY A 112 -4.81 -5.66 23.30
N GLN A 113 -4.43 -5.78 22.01
CA GLN A 113 -5.16 -6.50 20.97
C GLN A 113 -4.33 -7.67 20.47
N ASP A 114 -4.98 -8.76 20.04
CA ASP A 114 -4.30 -9.97 19.57
C ASP A 114 -4.01 -9.91 18.07
N SER A 115 -4.82 -9.18 17.30
CA SER A 115 -4.70 -9.06 15.85
C SER A 115 -5.22 -7.72 15.36
N LEU A 116 -4.83 -7.34 14.14
CA LEU A 116 -5.28 -6.11 13.49
C LEU A 116 -5.78 -6.36 12.06
N ILE A 117 -6.46 -5.35 11.51
CA ILE A 117 -6.85 -5.31 10.11
C ILE A 117 -5.67 -4.74 9.32
N LEU A 118 -5.22 -5.47 8.30
CA LEU A 118 -4.10 -5.07 7.46
C LEU A 118 -4.59 -4.67 6.08
N ILE A 119 -4.28 -3.46 5.63
CA ILE A 119 -4.58 -2.97 4.29
C ILE A 119 -3.27 -2.75 3.56
N GLY A 120 -3.08 -3.40 2.41
CA GLY A 120 -1.91 -3.22 1.56
C GLY A 120 -2.28 -2.70 0.18
N HIS A 121 -1.64 -1.63 -0.29
CA HIS A 121 -1.87 -1.06 -1.61
C HIS A 121 -0.65 -1.28 -2.51
N SER A 122 -0.85 -1.82 -3.72
CA SER A 122 0.22 -1.98 -4.72
C SER A 122 1.43 -2.72 -4.14
N TRP A 123 2.63 -2.13 -4.11
CA TRP A 123 3.78 -2.68 -3.39
C TRP A 123 3.43 -3.11 -1.94
N GLY A 124 2.71 -2.29 -1.19
CA GLY A 124 2.28 -2.64 0.17
C GLY A 124 1.41 -3.91 0.22
N SER A 125 0.83 -4.33 -0.90
CA SER A 125 0.08 -5.58 -0.98
C SER A 125 0.98 -6.83 -1.02
N VAL A 126 2.23 -6.70 -1.45
CA VAL A 126 3.24 -7.75 -1.33
C VAL A 126 3.55 -7.98 0.15
N LEU A 127 3.88 -6.92 0.87
CA LEU A 127 4.15 -6.99 2.31
C LEU A 127 2.94 -7.54 3.07
N GLY A 128 1.71 -7.11 2.68
CA GLY A 128 0.47 -7.56 3.28
C GLY A 128 0.23 -9.06 3.12
N LEU A 129 0.36 -9.61 1.91
CA LEU A 129 0.22 -11.06 1.69
C LEU A 129 1.32 -11.87 2.37
N GLU A 130 2.57 -11.40 2.36
CA GLU A 130 3.66 -12.05 3.10
C GLU A 130 3.40 -12.06 4.62
N MET A 131 2.84 -10.98 5.17
CA MET A 131 2.42 -10.94 6.58
C MET A 131 1.33 -11.98 6.87
N VAL A 132 0.29 -12.08 6.05
CA VAL A 132 -0.78 -13.07 6.23
C VAL A 132 -0.29 -14.50 6.07
N LYS A 133 0.63 -14.73 5.14
CA LYS A 133 1.23 -16.05 4.89
C LYS A 133 2.12 -16.51 6.05
N ARG A 134 2.96 -15.60 6.56
CA ARG A 134 3.96 -15.94 7.59
C ARG A 134 3.42 -15.80 9.01
N TYR A 135 2.53 -14.83 9.25
CA TYR A 135 2.08 -14.44 10.60
C TYR A 135 0.56 -14.26 10.68
N PRO A 136 -0.26 -15.25 10.25
CA PRO A 136 -1.71 -15.10 10.16
C PRO A 136 -2.37 -14.77 11.49
N SER A 137 -1.82 -15.21 12.62
CA SER A 137 -2.37 -14.92 13.95
C SER A 137 -2.33 -13.42 14.33
N LEU A 138 -1.46 -12.62 13.68
CA LEU A 138 -1.39 -11.18 13.90
C LEU A 138 -2.41 -10.40 13.05
N VAL A 139 -3.05 -11.06 12.08
CA VAL A 139 -3.93 -10.43 11.09
C VAL A 139 -5.36 -10.94 11.24
N ARG A 140 -6.27 -10.07 11.69
CA ARG A 140 -7.70 -10.36 11.80
C ARG A 140 -8.34 -10.59 10.43
N CYS A 141 -8.02 -9.71 9.49
CA CYS A 141 -8.31 -9.85 8.07
C CYS A 141 -7.36 -8.97 7.25
N TYR A 142 -7.18 -9.33 6.00
CA TYR A 142 -6.36 -8.58 5.06
C TYR A 142 -7.20 -8.02 3.92
N ILE A 143 -6.91 -6.77 3.51
CA ILE A 143 -7.54 -6.11 2.37
C ILE A 143 -6.44 -5.66 1.40
N GLY A 144 -6.33 -6.31 0.26
CA GLY A 144 -5.41 -5.96 -0.81
C GLY A 144 -6.06 -4.99 -1.81
N LEU A 145 -5.42 -3.86 -2.07
CA LEU A 145 -5.84 -2.83 -3.02
C LEU A 145 -4.87 -2.80 -4.19
N GLY A 146 -5.35 -2.97 -5.42
CA GLY A 146 -4.45 -3.15 -6.56
C GLY A 146 -3.40 -4.22 -6.21
N GLN A 147 -3.90 -5.44 -5.93
CA GLN A 147 -3.10 -6.53 -5.39
C GLN A 147 -2.07 -7.06 -6.38
N VAL A 148 -0.81 -7.15 -5.96
CA VAL A 148 0.22 -7.89 -6.70
C VAL A 148 -0.03 -9.39 -6.48
N VAL A 149 -0.33 -10.11 -7.58
CA VAL A 149 -0.44 -11.58 -7.59
C VAL A 149 0.80 -12.20 -8.23
N SER A 150 1.11 -11.80 -9.47
CA SER A 150 2.32 -12.17 -10.19
C SER A 150 2.75 -10.99 -11.04
N MET A 151 3.96 -10.49 -10.81
CA MET A 151 4.48 -9.34 -11.56
C MET A 151 4.68 -9.68 -13.04
N HIS A 152 5.19 -10.87 -13.34
CA HIS A 152 5.33 -11.34 -14.72
C HIS A 152 3.98 -11.48 -15.44
N ALA A 153 2.96 -12.02 -14.78
CA ALA A 153 1.63 -12.13 -15.37
C ALA A 153 0.98 -10.76 -15.57
N ALA A 154 1.12 -9.85 -14.61
CA ALA A 154 0.62 -8.48 -14.71
C ALA A 154 1.29 -7.72 -15.86
N LEU A 155 2.61 -7.84 -16.01
CA LEU A 155 3.36 -7.24 -17.12
C LEU A 155 2.88 -7.76 -18.47
N ARG A 156 2.71 -9.08 -18.65
CA ARG A 156 2.19 -9.65 -19.90
C ARG A 156 0.79 -9.13 -20.23
N LEU A 157 -0.12 -9.06 -19.27
CA LEU A 157 -1.47 -8.53 -19.49
C LEU A 157 -1.44 -7.05 -19.88
N ARG A 158 -0.58 -6.27 -19.24
CA ARG A 158 -0.34 -4.85 -19.52
C ARG A 158 0.18 -4.66 -20.96
N GLN A 159 1.20 -5.43 -21.36
CA GLN A 159 1.78 -5.38 -22.69
C GLN A 159 0.74 -5.74 -23.77
N ASN A 160 0.01 -6.83 -23.59
CA ASN A 160 -1.05 -7.24 -24.52
C ASN A 160 -2.11 -6.15 -24.66
N TRP A 161 -2.55 -5.57 -23.57
CA TRP A 161 -3.53 -4.48 -23.59
C TRP A 161 -2.98 -3.25 -24.32
N ALA A 162 -1.73 -2.86 -24.06
CA ALA A 162 -1.08 -1.72 -24.71
C ALA A 162 -0.94 -1.94 -26.23
N GLN A 163 -0.54 -3.14 -26.67
CA GLN A 163 -0.44 -3.48 -28.09
C GLN A 163 -1.80 -3.39 -28.80
N GLN A 164 -2.86 -3.85 -28.15
CA GLN A 164 -4.21 -3.85 -28.72
C GLN A 164 -4.83 -2.45 -28.83
N HIS A 165 -4.53 -1.55 -27.87
CA HIS A 165 -5.24 -0.27 -27.73
C HIS A 165 -4.40 0.96 -28.11
N LEU A 166 -3.06 0.86 -28.04
CA LEU A 166 -2.14 1.98 -28.30
C LEU A 166 -1.34 1.84 -29.59
N GLY A 167 -1.50 0.69 -30.26
CA GLY A 167 -0.79 0.37 -31.49
C GLY A 167 0.67 -0.10 -31.27
N PRO A 168 1.30 -0.69 -32.31
CA PRO A 168 2.57 -1.40 -32.18
C PRO A 168 3.76 -0.53 -31.78
N ARG A 169 3.79 0.75 -32.15
CA ARG A 169 4.88 1.67 -31.77
C ARG A 169 4.92 1.97 -30.27
N ILE A 170 3.76 2.13 -29.63
CA ILE A 170 3.67 2.42 -28.20
C ILE A 170 3.78 1.12 -27.41
N GLY A 171 3.23 0.03 -27.92
CA GLY A 171 3.39 -1.31 -27.35
C GLY A 171 4.86 -1.73 -27.19
N SER A 172 5.74 -1.38 -28.15
CA SER A 172 7.18 -1.66 -28.05
C SER A 172 7.91 -0.78 -27.02
N ILE A 173 7.48 0.46 -26.82
CA ILE A 173 8.02 1.35 -25.76
C ILE A 173 7.62 0.83 -24.38
N VAL A 174 6.39 0.35 -24.24
CA VAL A 174 5.84 -0.24 -23.00
C VAL A 174 6.53 -1.55 -22.63
N SER A 175 7.10 -2.28 -23.59
CA SER A 175 7.83 -3.55 -23.34
C SER A 175 9.30 -3.39 -22.96
N GLY A 176 9.88 -2.19 -23.08
CA GLY A 176 11.33 -1.99 -22.97
C GLY A 176 11.84 -1.33 -21.69
N GLU A 177 11.05 -0.45 -21.04
CA GLU A 177 11.50 0.28 -19.85
C GLU A 177 10.31 0.58 -18.91
N SER A 178 10.40 0.15 -17.64
CA SER A 178 9.34 0.26 -16.65
C SER A 178 8.73 1.67 -16.51
N GLY A 179 9.55 2.72 -16.53
CA GLY A 179 9.08 4.09 -16.32
C GLY A 179 8.25 4.66 -17.46
N ALA A 180 8.62 4.39 -18.73
CA ALA A 180 7.86 4.87 -19.89
C ALA A 180 6.52 4.14 -20.03
N ALA A 181 6.50 2.84 -19.71
CA ALA A 181 5.29 2.03 -19.69
C ALA A 181 4.25 2.56 -18.72
N ASP A 182 4.66 2.92 -17.51
CA ASP A 182 3.77 3.41 -16.47
C ASP A 182 3.18 4.78 -16.84
N ILE A 183 3.98 5.66 -17.45
CA ILE A 183 3.50 6.97 -17.95
C ILE A 183 2.48 6.78 -19.07
N VAL A 184 2.75 5.91 -20.04
CA VAL A 184 1.83 5.67 -21.17
C VAL A 184 0.52 5.06 -20.69
N LEU A 185 0.57 4.11 -19.77
CA LEU A 185 -0.62 3.52 -19.17
C LEU A 185 -1.40 4.54 -18.34
N MET A 186 -0.72 5.38 -17.58
CA MET A 186 -1.34 6.47 -16.84
C MET A 186 -2.04 7.47 -17.77
N ILE A 187 -1.37 7.89 -18.85
CA ILE A 187 -1.97 8.79 -19.86
C ILE A 187 -3.21 8.14 -20.47
N ASN A 188 -3.17 6.85 -20.75
CA ASN A 188 -4.29 6.18 -21.39
C ASN A 188 -5.44 5.87 -20.40
N GLU A 189 -5.17 5.62 -19.15
CA GLU A 189 -6.18 5.67 -18.09
C GLU A 189 -6.82 7.07 -17.99
N LEU A 190 -6.03 8.13 -18.17
CA LEU A 190 -6.51 9.52 -18.21
C LEU A 190 -7.39 9.80 -19.43
N LEU A 191 -7.10 9.18 -20.57
CA LEU A 191 -7.84 9.35 -21.82
C LEU A 191 -9.03 8.40 -21.98
N SER A 192 -9.11 7.32 -21.18
CA SER A 192 -10.25 6.40 -21.16
C SER A 192 -11.46 7.02 -20.45
N ARG A 193 -12.61 6.34 -20.45
CA ARG A 193 -13.87 6.87 -19.88
C ARG A 193 -13.79 7.39 -18.45
N GLY A 194 -12.81 6.96 -17.66
CA GLY A 194 -12.50 7.49 -16.33
C GLY A 194 -11.56 8.70 -16.34
N GLY A 195 -11.05 9.09 -17.52
CA GLY A 195 -9.90 9.99 -17.66
C GLY A 195 -10.04 11.34 -17.02
N ALA A 196 -11.17 12.03 -17.20
CA ALA A 196 -11.39 13.34 -16.58
C ALA A 196 -11.49 13.22 -15.05
N ALA A 197 -12.22 12.23 -14.54
CA ALA A 197 -12.35 12.00 -13.09
C ALA A 197 -11.00 11.59 -12.47
N MET A 198 -10.21 10.78 -13.15
CA MET A 198 -8.86 10.40 -12.71
C MET A 198 -7.86 11.55 -12.80
N LEU A 199 -7.95 12.43 -13.82
CA LEU A 199 -7.15 13.64 -13.91
C LEU A 199 -7.44 14.58 -12.75
N PHE A 200 -8.71 14.85 -12.47
CA PHE A 200 -9.12 15.65 -11.31
C PHE A 200 -8.75 14.97 -9.99
N GLY A 201 -8.85 13.66 -9.91
CA GLY A 201 -8.36 12.87 -8.79
C GLY A 201 -6.85 13.01 -8.57
N SER A 202 -6.06 12.96 -9.64
CA SER A 202 -4.60 13.17 -9.59
C SER A 202 -4.23 14.59 -9.16
N MET A 203 -4.91 15.61 -9.68
CA MET A 203 -4.79 16.99 -9.19
C MET A 203 -5.13 17.11 -7.70
N GLY A 204 -6.21 16.46 -7.27
CA GLY A 204 -6.63 16.40 -5.88
C GLY A 204 -5.58 15.76 -4.97
N ARG A 205 -4.87 14.72 -5.46
CA ARG A 205 -3.78 14.05 -4.75
C ARG A 205 -2.58 15.00 -4.59
N ILE A 206 -2.13 15.64 -5.66
CA ILE A 206 -1.06 16.65 -5.59
C ILE A 206 -1.42 17.74 -4.58
N MET A 207 -2.64 18.25 -4.63
CA MET A 207 -3.11 19.27 -3.69
C MET A 207 -3.18 18.78 -2.24
N ALA A 208 -3.36 17.47 -2.01
CA ALA A 208 -3.32 16.91 -0.67
C ALA A 208 -1.92 17.02 -0.04
N TYR A 209 -0.87 16.76 -0.83
CA TYR A 209 0.52 16.97 -0.37
C TYR A 209 0.84 18.46 -0.15
N LEU A 210 0.49 19.31 -1.10
CA LEU A 210 0.77 20.76 -1.02
C LEU A 210 0.05 21.45 0.15
N ARG A 211 -1.12 20.96 0.53
CA ARG A 211 -1.91 21.48 1.67
C ARG A 211 -1.65 20.75 2.98
N SER A 212 -0.82 19.72 2.96
CA SER A 212 -0.51 18.95 4.17
C SER A 212 0.39 19.77 5.11
N PRO A 213 0.04 19.90 6.38
CA PRO A 213 0.93 20.55 7.36
C PRO A 213 2.21 19.74 7.62
N TYR A 214 2.27 18.51 7.16
CA TYR A 214 3.38 17.58 7.39
C TYR A 214 4.36 17.51 6.23
N TYR A 215 4.00 18.04 5.03
CA TYR A 215 4.84 18.02 3.85
C TYR A 215 5.19 19.45 3.43
N ASN A 216 6.44 19.79 3.53
CA ASN A 216 7.05 20.99 2.98
C ASN A 216 7.97 20.61 1.81
N TRP A 217 8.55 21.60 1.15
CA TRP A 217 9.39 21.35 -0.02
C TRP A 217 10.54 20.35 0.23
N PRO A 218 11.35 20.43 1.31
CA PRO A 218 12.37 19.41 1.61
C PRO A 218 11.81 17.99 1.77
N ARG A 219 10.64 17.85 2.39
CA ARG A 219 9.99 16.53 2.58
C ARG A 219 9.43 15.95 1.29
N LEU A 220 8.98 16.80 0.36
CA LEU A 220 8.60 16.36 -0.99
C LEU A 220 9.82 15.87 -1.78
N LEU A 221 10.97 16.53 -1.65
CA LEU A 221 12.24 16.04 -2.22
C LEU A 221 12.66 14.70 -1.60
N ASN A 222 12.53 14.55 -0.29
CA ASN A 222 12.80 13.28 0.39
C ASN A 222 11.85 12.17 -0.06
N HIS A 223 10.59 12.50 -0.33
CA HIS A 223 9.65 11.53 -0.91
C HIS A 223 10.17 11.02 -2.28
N ALA A 224 10.54 11.92 -3.19
CA ALA A 224 11.09 11.54 -4.49
C ALA A 224 12.38 10.70 -4.38
N LYS A 225 13.30 11.08 -3.47
CA LYS A 225 14.50 10.30 -3.18
C LYS A 225 14.18 8.92 -2.60
N GLY A 226 13.17 8.84 -1.71
CA GLY A 226 12.68 7.60 -1.11
C GLY A 226 12.19 6.62 -2.19
N VAL A 227 11.38 7.09 -3.13
CA VAL A 227 10.93 6.29 -4.28
C VAL A 227 12.13 5.78 -5.08
N SER A 228 13.04 6.66 -5.46
CA SER A 228 14.21 6.31 -6.28
C SER A 228 15.10 5.25 -5.61
N GLN A 229 15.48 5.46 -4.34
CA GLN A 229 16.35 4.52 -3.64
C GLN A 229 15.69 3.18 -3.33
N SER A 230 14.40 3.18 -2.98
CA SER A 230 13.67 1.95 -2.68
C SER A 230 13.49 1.10 -3.93
N ARG A 231 13.15 1.71 -5.06
CA ARG A 231 13.08 1.01 -6.35
C ARG A 231 14.42 0.41 -6.74
N ALA A 232 15.51 1.15 -6.62
CA ALA A 232 16.86 0.66 -6.92
C ALA A 232 17.26 -0.60 -6.10
N ARG A 233 16.68 -0.80 -4.91
CA ARG A 233 16.96 -1.96 -4.05
C ARG A 233 15.95 -3.09 -4.21
N LEU A 234 14.68 -2.77 -4.50
CA LEU A 234 13.56 -3.72 -4.36
C LEU A 234 12.93 -4.13 -5.69
N ASP A 235 13.12 -3.38 -6.80
CA ASP A 235 12.45 -3.69 -8.07
C ASP A 235 12.82 -5.09 -8.59
N ALA A 236 14.07 -5.52 -8.46
CA ALA A 236 14.50 -6.85 -8.89
C ALA A 236 13.83 -8.00 -8.11
N GLU A 237 13.64 -7.84 -6.79
CA GLU A 237 12.90 -8.81 -6.00
C GLU A 237 11.40 -8.72 -6.30
N LEU A 238 10.87 -7.51 -6.47
CA LEU A 238 9.46 -7.30 -6.80
C LEU A 238 9.07 -7.97 -8.12
N GLU A 239 9.92 -7.88 -9.13
CA GLU A 239 9.70 -8.56 -10.43
C GLU A 239 9.55 -10.06 -10.30
N GLN A 240 10.17 -10.69 -9.31
CA GLN A 240 10.09 -12.13 -9.05
C GLN A 240 8.89 -12.52 -8.19
N VAL A 241 8.11 -11.55 -7.67
CA VAL A 241 6.96 -11.86 -6.81
C VAL A 241 5.90 -12.62 -7.59
N ASP A 242 5.55 -13.80 -7.07
CA ASP A 242 4.49 -14.66 -7.59
C ASP A 242 3.76 -15.40 -6.47
N PHE A 243 2.52 -15.02 -6.22
CA PHE A 243 1.61 -15.67 -5.29
C PHE A 243 0.63 -16.63 -5.98
N SER A 244 0.72 -16.81 -7.31
CA SER A 244 -0.27 -17.57 -8.08
C SER A 244 -0.44 -19.02 -7.62
N GLY A 245 0.62 -19.61 -7.04
CA GLY A 245 0.59 -20.95 -6.46
C GLY A 245 -0.01 -21.03 -5.05
N GLN A 246 -0.32 -19.89 -4.41
CA GLN A 246 -0.90 -19.88 -3.07
C GLN A 246 -2.40 -20.17 -3.14
N THR A 247 -2.85 -21.21 -2.44
CA THR A 247 -4.26 -21.66 -2.47
C THR A 247 -5.02 -21.42 -1.18
N SER A 248 -4.35 -21.00 -0.12
CA SER A 248 -4.98 -20.77 1.19
C SER A 248 -4.19 -19.80 2.05
N PHE A 249 -4.87 -19.06 2.90
CA PHE A 249 -4.29 -18.19 3.91
C PHE A 249 -4.89 -18.50 5.28
N GLY A 250 -4.13 -18.26 6.35
CA GLY A 250 -4.58 -18.52 7.72
C GLY A 250 -5.48 -17.41 8.31
N ALA A 251 -5.75 -16.35 7.54
CA ALA A 251 -6.71 -15.29 7.88
C ALA A 251 -7.56 -14.97 6.64
N PRO A 252 -8.79 -14.41 6.81
CA PRO A 252 -9.63 -13.97 5.70
C PRO A 252 -8.93 -12.90 4.84
N VAL A 253 -9.03 -13.04 3.51
CA VAL A 253 -8.42 -12.10 2.56
C VAL A 253 -9.48 -11.50 1.63
N TYR A 254 -9.41 -10.19 1.41
CA TYR A 254 -10.31 -9.44 0.56
C TYR A 254 -9.48 -8.68 -0.48
N PHE A 255 -9.91 -8.67 -1.73
CA PHE A 255 -9.21 -7.96 -2.79
C PHE A 255 -10.14 -6.92 -3.41
N ILE A 256 -9.70 -5.67 -3.45
CA ILE A 256 -10.41 -4.58 -4.09
C ILE A 256 -9.59 -4.09 -5.28
N SER A 257 -10.15 -4.15 -6.48
CA SER A 257 -9.51 -3.68 -7.70
C SER A 257 -10.40 -2.70 -8.43
N GLY A 258 -9.80 -1.65 -8.97
CA GLY A 258 -10.50 -0.74 -9.88
C GLY A 258 -10.68 -1.38 -11.26
N ARG A 259 -11.83 -1.13 -11.90
CA ARG A 259 -12.14 -1.61 -13.26
C ARG A 259 -11.09 -1.18 -14.30
N TYR A 260 -10.54 0.03 -14.11
CA TYR A 260 -9.59 0.63 -15.03
C TYR A 260 -8.13 0.47 -14.60
N ASP A 261 -7.84 -0.33 -13.57
CA ASP A 261 -6.47 -0.64 -13.21
C ASP A 261 -5.79 -1.45 -14.31
N ARG A 262 -4.88 -0.79 -15.04
CA ARG A 262 -4.04 -1.40 -16.08
C ARG A 262 -2.66 -1.72 -15.58
N HIS A 263 -2.29 -1.20 -14.42
CA HIS A 263 -1.01 -1.48 -13.78
C HIS A 263 -1.00 -2.89 -13.16
N LEU A 264 -2.02 -3.19 -12.34
CA LEU A 264 -2.26 -4.51 -11.76
C LEU A 264 -3.68 -4.98 -12.12
N PRO A 265 -3.86 -5.62 -13.29
CA PRO A 265 -5.18 -5.90 -13.83
C PRO A 265 -6.06 -6.73 -12.90
N GLY A 266 -7.25 -6.20 -12.57
CA GLY A 266 -8.19 -6.84 -11.66
C GLY A 266 -8.61 -8.25 -12.08
N SER A 267 -8.58 -8.56 -13.38
CA SER A 267 -8.85 -9.91 -13.87
C SER A 267 -7.83 -10.97 -13.41
N LEU A 268 -6.58 -10.56 -13.16
CA LEU A 268 -5.57 -11.45 -12.58
C LEU A 268 -5.86 -11.72 -11.11
N VAL A 269 -6.23 -10.67 -10.39
CA VAL A 269 -6.58 -10.75 -8.95
C VAL A 269 -7.85 -11.58 -8.74
N GLU A 270 -8.87 -11.41 -9.60
CA GLU A 270 -10.12 -12.17 -9.57
C GLU A 270 -9.85 -13.67 -9.75
N ARG A 271 -9.11 -14.06 -10.83
CA ARG A 271 -8.73 -15.47 -11.03
C ARG A 271 -7.93 -16.06 -9.88
N PHE A 272 -7.05 -15.29 -9.27
CA PHE A 272 -6.31 -15.71 -8.09
C PHE A 272 -7.25 -15.94 -6.90
N ALA A 273 -8.18 -15.01 -6.65
CA ALA A 273 -9.17 -15.14 -5.60
C ALA A 273 -10.04 -16.39 -5.81
N ASP A 274 -10.54 -16.63 -7.03
CA ASP A 274 -11.36 -17.81 -7.37
C ASP A 274 -10.64 -19.14 -7.09
N GLY A 275 -9.31 -19.17 -7.11
CA GLY A 275 -8.49 -20.33 -6.78
C GLY A 275 -8.27 -20.57 -5.29
N LEU A 276 -8.65 -19.63 -4.41
CA LEU A 276 -8.42 -19.74 -2.98
C LEU A 276 -9.46 -20.65 -2.30
N LYS A 277 -8.99 -21.46 -1.36
CA LYS A 277 -9.82 -22.36 -0.52
C LYS A 277 -10.14 -21.77 0.86
N SER A 278 -9.38 -20.76 1.30
CA SER A 278 -9.63 -20.03 2.55
C SER A 278 -10.69 -18.95 2.37
N PRO A 279 -11.29 -18.39 3.44
CA PRO A 279 -12.25 -17.30 3.32
C PRO A 279 -11.68 -16.11 2.54
N HIS A 280 -12.34 -15.77 1.43
CA HIS A 280 -11.91 -14.69 0.53
C HIS A 280 -13.08 -14.01 -0.15
N ARG A 281 -12.82 -12.81 -0.71
CA ARG A 281 -13.77 -12.11 -1.58
C ARG A 281 -13.02 -11.18 -2.53
N PHE A 282 -13.41 -11.16 -3.81
CA PHE A 282 -13.01 -10.15 -4.78
C PHE A 282 -14.11 -9.09 -4.93
N ILE A 283 -13.73 -7.80 -4.96
CA ILE A 283 -14.66 -6.67 -5.05
C ILE A 283 -14.14 -5.71 -6.12
N ARG A 284 -14.93 -5.51 -7.18
CA ARG A 284 -14.58 -4.58 -8.26
C ARG A 284 -15.17 -3.20 -7.99
N PHE A 285 -14.34 -2.16 -8.11
CA PHE A 285 -14.75 -0.77 -8.07
C PHE A 285 -14.88 -0.24 -9.49
N GLU A 286 -16.12 0.09 -9.89
CA GLU A 286 -16.47 0.31 -11.29
C GLU A 286 -16.00 1.66 -11.85
N ARG A 287 -15.66 2.64 -11.02
CA ARG A 287 -15.23 3.98 -11.42
C ARG A 287 -13.79 4.29 -11.02
N SER A 288 -13.02 3.27 -10.65
CA SER A 288 -11.67 3.41 -10.12
C SER A 288 -10.61 2.81 -11.03
N GLY A 289 -9.41 3.38 -11.00
CA GLY A 289 -8.18 2.81 -11.52
C GLY A 289 -7.38 2.12 -10.42
N HIS A 290 -6.06 2.37 -10.39
CA HIS A 290 -5.13 1.74 -9.46
C HIS A 290 -5.33 2.11 -7.98
N CYS A 291 -6.08 3.18 -7.69
CA CYS A 291 -6.24 3.72 -6.34
C CYS A 291 -7.71 3.80 -5.90
N PRO A 292 -8.45 2.68 -5.81
CA PRO A 292 -9.87 2.68 -5.49
C PRO A 292 -10.19 3.35 -4.15
N GLN A 293 -9.29 3.32 -3.18
CA GLN A 293 -9.41 3.97 -1.88
C GLN A 293 -9.44 5.50 -1.93
N TRP A 294 -9.00 6.08 -3.04
CA TRP A 294 -8.97 7.53 -3.27
C TRP A 294 -9.88 7.97 -4.42
N ASP A 295 -10.17 7.08 -5.36
CA ASP A 295 -11.07 7.34 -6.49
C ASP A 295 -12.55 7.27 -6.05
N GLU A 296 -12.90 6.33 -5.16
CA GLU A 296 -14.24 6.13 -4.60
C GLU A 296 -14.17 6.03 -3.05
N PRO A 297 -13.74 7.10 -2.33
CA PRO A 297 -13.40 7.03 -0.90
C PRO A 297 -14.59 6.67 0.00
N GLU A 298 -15.80 7.15 -0.30
CA GLU A 298 -17.01 6.82 0.47
C GLU A 298 -17.37 5.35 0.32
N ARG A 299 -17.32 4.81 -0.91
CA ARG A 299 -17.55 3.41 -1.19
C ARG A 299 -16.47 2.54 -0.53
N PHE A 300 -15.22 2.97 -0.58
CA PHE A 300 -14.12 2.29 0.08
C PHE A 300 -14.36 2.20 1.60
N ALA A 301 -14.69 3.31 2.25
CA ALA A 301 -14.97 3.33 3.68
C ALA A 301 -16.15 2.42 4.06
N ALA A 302 -17.25 2.47 3.29
CA ALA A 302 -18.41 1.59 3.50
C ALA A 302 -18.05 0.11 3.32
N THR A 303 -17.24 -0.23 2.30
CA THR A 303 -16.77 -1.59 2.05
C THR A 303 -15.89 -2.12 3.18
N VAL A 304 -14.92 -1.32 3.66
CA VAL A 304 -14.05 -1.71 4.79
C VAL A 304 -14.87 -1.94 6.06
N LYS A 305 -15.85 -1.07 6.35
CA LYS A 305 -16.75 -1.25 7.50
C LYS A 305 -17.55 -2.54 7.39
N ALA A 306 -18.14 -2.83 6.24
CA ALA A 306 -18.91 -4.05 6.00
C ALA A 306 -18.06 -5.34 6.09
N ILE A 307 -16.74 -5.26 5.87
CA ILE A 307 -15.82 -6.38 6.03
C ILE A 307 -15.41 -6.57 7.49
N CYS A 308 -15.22 -5.48 8.24
CA CYS A 308 -14.47 -5.51 9.48
C CYS A 308 -15.33 -5.34 10.75
N LEU A 309 -16.55 -4.84 10.61
CA LEU A 309 -17.53 -4.66 11.70
C LEU A 309 -18.68 -5.62 11.60
#